data_d39d1423e13ebaf7f4125c82cf803e9a
#
_entry.id   d39d1423e13ebaf7f4125c82cf803e9a
#
_cell.length_a   1.000
_cell.length_b   1.000
_cell.length_c   1.000
_cell.angle_alpha   90.00
_cell.angle_beta   90.00
_cell.angle_gamma   90.00
#
_symmetry.space_group_name_H-M   'P 1'
#
loop_
_entity.id
_entity.type
_entity.pdbx_description
1 polymer ?
#
loop_
_entity_poly.entity_id
_entity_poly.type
_entity_poly.pdbx_seq_one_letter_code
_entity_poly.pdbx_strand_id
1 'polypeptide(L)'
;MKARHLSLVLLVAVGCAAVCAGAEEHADGIVARILENAAKIKAADPKAVPMAFWDFDGTIIKGDITGGWDDDWNILYKGLVHRTIEAGLNSVYSGEEGLKQFFDVDYPRLRRGIGKWLAWPFLAQMYFGQSESELDAFCRAECEKVYRKWFYASSVKMLHALEKAGVENYIISASPELFVRSACDSLGLPAARFRGIRVHVACGRITTQIVYPVPDGEGKVENLRDIVLARPHGVAVAAFGNSYSTDGAFLRYVAKQPSLPGGAIGTAVMINGRHPAEGYAEHFVKVSQDETVGGMRTQTTARPPSAAGHHDP
;
A
#
# COMPACT_ATOMS: atom_id res chain seq x y z
N MET A 1 74.66 4.44 -26.75
CA MET A 1 73.67 5.00 -25.83
C MET A 1 72.26 4.56 -26.29
N LYS A 2 71.65 3.61 -25.63
CA LYS A 2 70.29 3.05 -25.97
C LYS A 2 69.23 3.63 -25.01
N ALA A 3 68.35 4.46 -25.53
CA ALA A 3 67.19 4.96 -24.77
C ALA A 3 66.09 3.85 -24.68
N ARG A 4 65.70 3.52 -23.47
CA ARG A 4 64.60 2.59 -23.21
C ARG A 4 63.31 3.40 -23.05
N HIS A 5 62.34 3.20 -23.96
CA HIS A 5 60.99 3.67 -23.79
C HIS A 5 60.24 2.81 -22.78
N LEU A 6 59.79 3.41 -21.72
CA LEU A 6 58.88 2.81 -20.73
C LEU A 6 57.44 3.12 -21.18
N SER A 7 56.72 2.10 -21.68
CA SER A 7 55.29 2.23 -21.98
C SER A 7 54.51 1.99 -20.70
N LEU A 8 53.86 3.02 -20.24
CA LEU A 8 52.92 2.97 -19.12
C LEU A 8 51.55 2.45 -19.64
N VAL A 9 51.23 1.20 -19.32
CA VAL A 9 49.90 0.62 -19.61
C VAL A 9 48.96 1.03 -18.48
N LEU A 10 48.07 1.96 -18.81
CA LEU A 10 46.97 2.36 -17.90
C LEU A 10 45.88 1.30 -17.98
N LEU A 11 45.77 0.43 -16.94
CA LEU A 11 44.68 -0.51 -16.79
C LEU A 11 43.45 0.26 -16.29
N VAL A 12 42.51 0.55 -17.18
CA VAL A 12 41.18 1.02 -16.81
C VAL A 12 40.37 -0.20 -16.35
N ALA A 13 40.27 -0.36 -15.05
CA ALA A 13 39.33 -1.33 -14.46
C ALA A 13 37.91 -0.81 -14.66
N VAL A 14 37.23 -1.25 -15.70
CA VAL A 14 35.79 -1.10 -15.85
C VAL A 14 35.15 -2.07 -14.83
N GLY A 15 34.82 -1.52 -13.69
CA GLY A 15 33.98 -2.24 -12.70
C GLY A 15 32.60 -2.46 -13.30
N CYS A 16 32.38 -3.65 -13.86
CA CYS A 16 31.02 -4.15 -14.08
C CYS A 16 30.36 -4.29 -12.70
N ALA A 17 29.55 -3.31 -12.30
CA ALA A 17 28.60 -3.51 -11.21
C ALA A 17 27.60 -4.56 -11.68
N ALA A 18 27.83 -5.82 -11.30
CA ALA A 18 26.84 -6.86 -11.42
C ALA A 18 25.63 -6.41 -10.59
N VAL A 19 24.53 -6.12 -11.26
CA VAL A 19 23.24 -5.90 -10.64
C VAL A 19 22.84 -7.25 -10.00
N CYS A 20 23.17 -7.41 -8.73
CA CYS A 20 22.70 -8.51 -7.94
C CYS A 20 21.17 -8.39 -7.82
N ALA A 21 20.45 -9.22 -8.55
CA ALA A 21 19.03 -9.40 -8.35
C ALA A 21 18.80 -9.90 -6.91
N GLY A 22 18.11 -9.10 -6.07
CA GLY A 22 17.42 -9.60 -4.91
C GLY A 22 18.12 -9.61 -3.56
N ALA A 23 19.04 -8.69 -3.25
CA ALA A 23 19.39 -8.46 -1.84
C ALA A 23 18.21 -7.76 -1.13
N GLU A 24 17.72 -8.33 -0.02
CA GLU A 24 16.76 -7.66 0.86
C GLU A 24 17.42 -6.41 1.46
N GLU A 25 16.81 -5.25 1.24
CA GLU A 25 17.31 -4.00 1.79
C GLU A 25 16.64 -3.72 3.13
N HIS A 26 17.42 -3.31 4.12
CA HIS A 26 16.87 -2.91 5.42
C HIS A 26 16.10 -1.59 5.31
N ALA A 27 15.05 -1.43 6.14
CA ALA A 27 14.19 -0.24 6.16
C ALA A 27 14.97 1.08 6.20
N ASP A 28 16.05 1.15 6.96
CA ASP A 28 16.88 2.35 7.08
C ASP A 28 17.62 2.71 5.78
N GLY A 29 18.06 1.71 5.02
CA GLY A 29 18.69 1.90 3.70
C GLY A 29 17.69 2.44 2.67
N ILE A 30 16.45 1.96 2.71
CA ILE A 30 15.37 2.46 1.84
C ILE A 30 15.06 3.91 2.16
N VAL A 31 14.88 4.25 3.45
CA VAL A 31 14.65 5.63 3.88
C VAL A 31 15.79 6.52 3.42
N ALA A 32 17.05 6.12 3.64
CA ALA A 32 18.22 6.90 3.22
C ALA A 32 18.22 7.18 1.71
N ARG A 33 17.93 6.17 0.88
CA ARG A 33 17.81 6.31 -0.58
C ARG A 33 16.71 7.29 -0.98
N ILE A 34 15.54 7.20 -0.38
CA ILE A 34 14.41 8.10 -0.67
C ILE A 34 14.79 9.53 -0.28
N LEU A 35 15.39 9.73 0.89
CA LEU A 35 15.81 11.06 1.35
C LEU A 35 16.93 11.67 0.49
N GLU A 36 17.87 10.87 -0.01
CA GLU A 36 18.88 11.33 -0.99
C GLU A 36 18.19 11.85 -2.26
N ASN A 37 17.22 11.11 -2.80
CA ASN A 37 16.47 11.55 -3.99
C ASN A 37 15.59 12.78 -3.69
N ALA A 38 14.95 12.85 -2.53
CA ALA A 38 14.21 14.03 -2.10
C ALA A 38 15.11 15.27 -1.97
N ALA A 39 16.34 15.11 -1.49
CA ALA A 39 17.32 16.19 -1.41
C ALA A 39 17.75 16.69 -2.81
N LYS A 40 17.98 15.79 -3.77
CA LYS A 40 18.25 16.15 -5.18
C LYS A 40 17.10 16.96 -5.79
N ILE A 41 15.84 16.53 -5.54
CA ILE A 41 14.64 17.22 -6.00
C ILE A 41 14.59 18.64 -5.43
N LYS A 42 14.75 18.80 -4.12
CA LYS A 42 14.72 20.11 -3.44
C LYS A 42 15.90 21.01 -3.83
N ALA A 43 17.05 20.44 -4.16
CA ALA A 43 18.19 21.23 -4.65
C ALA A 43 17.93 21.81 -6.04
N ALA A 44 17.20 21.09 -6.90
CA ALA A 44 16.81 21.54 -8.23
C ALA A 44 15.58 22.48 -8.21
N ASP A 45 14.61 22.24 -7.34
CA ASP A 45 13.45 23.08 -7.07
C ASP A 45 13.19 23.18 -5.56
N PRO A 46 13.60 24.29 -4.91
CA PRO A 46 13.40 24.49 -3.48
C PRO A 46 11.94 24.49 -3.02
N LYS A 47 10.98 24.71 -3.96
CA LYS A 47 9.55 24.64 -3.68
C LYS A 47 8.98 23.23 -3.80
N ALA A 48 9.73 22.29 -4.37
CA ALA A 48 9.27 20.93 -4.58
C ALA A 48 8.88 20.27 -3.27
N VAL A 49 7.77 19.51 -3.31
CA VAL A 49 7.24 18.71 -2.21
C VAL A 49 7.39 17.24 -2.56
N PRO A 50 8.45 16.56 -2.07
CA PRO A 50 8.59 15.12 -2.26
C PRO A 50 7.44 14.37 -1.59
N MET A 51 6.89 13.37 -2.28
CA MET A 51 5.72 12.62 -1.82
C MET A 51 5.99 11.12 -1.92
N ALA A 52 5.58 10.37 -0.91
CA ALA A 52 5.62 8.91 -0.86
C ALA A 52 4.21 8.34 -0.81
N PHE A 53 3.96 7.28 -1.57
CA PHE A 53 2.65 6.66 -1.73
C PHE A 53 2.67 5.23 -1.21
N TRP A 54 1.71 4.87 -0.38
CA TRP A 54 1.65 3.59 0.29
C TRP A 54 0.36 2.86 -0.04
N ASP A 55 0.45 1.61 -0.39
CA ASP A 55 -0.66 0.71 -0.19
C ASP A 55 -0.89 0.48 1.30
N PHE A 56 -2.03 -0.08 1.70
CA PHE A 56 -2.38 -0.27 3.11
C PHE A 56 -2.34 -1.73 3.53
N ASP A 57 -3.17 -2.57 2.89
CA ASP A 57 -3.36 -3.97 3.25
C ASP A 57 -2.16 -4.82 2.82
N GLY A 58 -1.55 -5.55 3.77
CA GLY A 58 -0.30 -6.27 3.53
C GLY A 58 0.95 -5.40 3.43
N THR A 59 0.82 -4.06 3.43
CA THR A 59 1.90 -3.07 3.30
C THR A 59 2.13 -2.31 4.60
N ILE A 60 1.10 -1.71 5.17
CA ILE A 60 1.12 -1.04 6.49
C ILE A 60 0.53 -1.95 7.55
N ILE A 61 -0.63 -2.56 7.28
CA ILE A 61 -1.24 -3.54 8.16
C ILE A 61 -0.92 -4.95 7.70
N LYS A 62 -0.65 -5.85 8.64
CA LYS A 62 -0.53 -7.27 8.38
C LYS A 62 -1.92 -7.87 8.20
N GLY A 63 -2.20 -8.45 7.02
CA GLY A 63 -3.54 -8.88 6.63
C GLY A 63 -4.32 -7.78 5.92
N ASP A 64 -5.63 -7.74 6.11
CA ASP A 64 -6.59 -6.91 5.38
C ASP A 64 -7.56 -6.23 6.36
N ILE A 65 -7.63 -4.89 6.34
CA ILE A 65 -8.53 -4.14 7.25
C ILE A 65 -10.00 -4.39 6.93
N THR A 66 -10.33 -4.73 5.69
CA THR A 66 -11.69 -4.99 5.21
C THR A 66 -12.17 -6.37 5.58
N GLY A 67 -11.41 -7.42 5.19
CA GLY A 67 -11.76 -8.82 5.38
C GLY A 67 -11.27 -9.42 6.70
N GLY A 68 -10.20 -8.88 7.25
CA GLY A 68 -9.52 -9.43 8.42
C GLY A 68 -8.29 -10.24 8.06
N TRP A 69 -7.82 -11.02 9.00
CA TRP A 69 -6.71 -11.92 8.78
C TRP A 69 -6.86 -13.19 9.60
N ASP A 70 -6.65 -14.29 8.93
CA ASP A 70 -6.55 -15.62 9.52
C ASP A 70 -5.20 -16.26 9.18
N ASP A 71 -4.68 -17.08 10.06
CA ASP A 71 -3.76 -18.14 9.70
C ASP A 71 -4.57 -19.41 9.37
N ASP A 72 -3.93 -20.44 8.85
CA ASP A 72 -4.58 -21.66 8.34
C ASP A 72 -5.62 -22.28 9.32
N TRP A 73 -5.69 -21.85 10.57
CA TRP A 73 -6.50 -22.47 11.63
C TRP A 73 -7.20 -21.49 12.56
N ASN A 74 -6.77 -20.22 12.64
CA ASN A 74 -7.29 -19.25 13.58
C ASN A 74 -7.55 -17.90 12.94
N ILE A 75 -8.70 -17.31 13.24
CA ILE A 75 -8.96 -15.91 12.94
C ILE A 75 -8.12 -15.07 13.90
N LEU A 76 -7.13 -14.37 13.36
CA LEU A 76 -6.26 -13.49 14.14
C LEU A 76 -6.95 -12.17 14.45
N TYR A 77 -7.68 -11.63 13.48
CA TYR A 77 -8.64 -10.57 13.68
C TYR A 77 -9.72 -10.56 12.58
N LYS A 78 -10.93 -10.16 12.97
CA LYS A 78 -12.06 -9.91 12.06
C LYS A 78 -11.87 -8.54 11.42
N GLY A 79 -12.06 -8.41 10.10
CA GLY A 79 -12.00 -7.14 9.41
C GLY A 79 -13.20 -6.22 9.70
N LEU A 80 -13.12 -4.97 9.23
CA LEU A 80 -14.16 -3.97 9.47
C LEU A 80 -15.52 -4.34 8.86
N VAL A 81 -15.56 -5.15 7.79
CA VAL A 81 -16.84 -5.67 7.29
C VAL A 81 -17.55 -6.52 8.34
N HIS A 82 -16.85 -7.46 8.98
CA HIS A 82 -17.42 -8.24 10.06
C HIS A 82 -17.90 -7.34 11.20
N ARG A 83 -17.05 -6.43 11.65
CA ARG A 83 -17.32 -5.57 12.82
C ARG A 83 -18.50 -4.65 12.59
N THR A 84 -18.63 -4.10 11.39
CA THR A 84 -19.75 -3.20 11.05
C THR A 84 -21.08 -3.96 10.89
N ILE A 85 -21.06 -5.20 10.39
CA ILE A 85 -22.27 -6.05 10.32
C ILE A 85 -22.70 -6.45 11.74
N GLU A 86 -21.76 -6.88 12.60
CA GLU A 86 -22.03 -7.19 14.01
C GLU A 86 -22.60 -6.00 14.79
N ALA A 87 -22.11 -4.78 14.48
CA ALA A 87 -22.57 -3.55 15.11
C ALA A 87 -23.89 -2.99 14.53
N GLY A 88 -24.46 -3.63 13.50
CA GLY A 88 -25.67 -3.12 12.83
C GLY A 88 -25.46 -1.85 12.00
N LEU A 89 -24.23 -1.54 11.61
CA LEU A 89 -23.84 -0.38 10.80
C LEU A 89 -23.79 -0.66 9.29
N ASN A 90 -24.23 -1.83 8.86
CA ASN A 90 -24.30 -2.21 7.45
C ASN A 90 -25.75 -2.16 6.98
N SER A 91 -26.00 -1.66 5.77
CA SER A 91 -27.36 -1.46 5.27
C SER A 91 -27.94 -2.68 4.53
N VAL A 92 -27.10 -3.66 4.21
CA VAL A 92 -27.49 -4.85 3.45
C VAL A 92 -27.53 -6.09 4.35
N TYR A 93 -26.55 -6.18 5.26
CA TYR A 93 -26.35 -7.37 6.10
C TYR A 93 -26.43 -7.03 7.57
N SER A 94 -27.01 -7.93 8.37
CA SER A 94 -27.10 -7.76 9.82
C SER A 94 -27.01 -9.09 10.55
N GLY A 95 -26.39 -9.10 11.72
CA GLY A 95 -26.28 -10.27 12.59
C GLY A 95 -25.51 -11.43 11.95
N GLU A 96 -25.63 -12.61 12.58
CA GLU A 96 -24.90 -13.82 12.17
C GLU A 96 -25.34 -14.34 10.80
N GLU A 97 -26.63 -14.26 10.49
CA GLU A 97 -27.16 -14.68 9.17
C GLU A 97 -26.62 -13.75 8.07
N GLY A 98 -26.57 -12.43 8.32
CA GLY A 98 -25.99 -11.48 7.37
C GLY A 98 -24.50 -11.70 7.13
N LEU A 99 -23.75 -12.07 8.17
CA LEU A 99 -22.35 -12.45 8.02
C LEU A 99 -22.19 -13.68 7.13
N LYS A 100 -22.94 -14.75 7.40
CA LYS A 100 -22.90 -15.96 6.56
C LYS A 100 -23.31 -15.66 5.12
N GLN A 101 -24.41 -14.90 4.94
CA GLN A 101 -24.85 -14.53 3.60
C GLN A 101 -23.78 -13.77 2.83
N PHE A 102 -23.11 -12.79 3.47
CA PHE A 102 -22.06 -12.02 2.84
C PHE A 102 -20.82 -12.87 2.50
N PHE A 103 -20.21 -13.53 3.50
CA PHE A 103 -18.92 -14.19 3.34
C PHE A 103 -19.00 -15.52 2.60
N ASP A 104 -20.07 -16.28 2.77
CA ASP A 104 -20.18 -17.63 2.20
C ASP A 104 -20.88 -17.63 0.84
N VAL A 105 -21.73 -16.62 0.55
CA VAL A 105 -22.58 -16.62 -0.64
C VAL A 105 -22.31 -15.43 -1.55
N ASP A 106 -22.65 -14.21 -1.11
CA ASP A 106 -22.76 -13.06 -2.00
C ASP A 106 -21.39 -12.53 -2.45
N TYR A 107 -20.46 -12.31 -1.53
CA TYR A 107 -19.14 -11.79 -1.88
C TYR A 107 -18.32 -12.77 -2.74
N PRO A 108 -18.25 -14.08 -2.42
CA PRO A 108 -17.63 -15.06 -3.31
C PRO A 108 -18.31 -15.14 -4.69
N ARG A 109 -19.65 -15.00 -4.75
CA ARG A 109 -20.40 -14.98 -6.02
C ARG A 109 -20.05 -13.76 -6.87
N LEU A 110 -20.02 -12.57 -6.25
CA LEU A 110 -19.60 -11.33 -6.93
C LEU A 110 -18.16 -11.45 -7.43
N ARG A 111 -17.23 -11.91 -6.60
CA ARG A 111 -15.82 -12.07 -6.96
C ARG A 111 -15.62 -13.05 -8.12
N ARG A 112 -16.22 -14.23 -8.07
CA ARG A 112 -16.08 -15.26 -9.11
C ARG A 112 -16.88 -14.99 -10.36
N GLY A 113 -18.10 -14.46 -10.22
CA GLY A 113 -19.02 -14.29 -11.36
C GLY A 113 -18.80 -13.01 -12.14
N ILE A 114 -18.37 -11.93 -11.50
CA ILE A 114 -18.26 -10.60 -12.10
C ILE A 114 -16.83 -10.07 -12.02
N GLY A 115 -16.12 -10.38 -10.93
CA GLY A 115 -14.75 -9.96 -10.73
C GLY A 115 -14.60 -8.79 -9.76
N LYS A 116 -13.34 -8.44 -9.46
CA LYS A 116 -12.97 -7.44 -8.47
C LYS A 116 -13.49 -6.03 -8.80
N TRP A 117 -13.65 -5.71 -10.06
CA TRP A 117 -14.11 -4.38 -10.51
C TRP A 117 -15.51 -4.00 -10.03
N LEU A 118 -16.36 -4.97 -9.64
CA LEU A 118 -17.65 -4.74 -9.01
C LEU A 118 -17.64 -5.18 -7.53
N ALA A 119 -17.00 -6.31 -7.21
CA ALA A 119 -16.99 -6.85 -5.86
C ALA A 119 -16.34 -5.88 -4.85
N TRP A 120 -15.29 -5.18 -5.25
CA TRP A 120 -14.62 -4.23 -4.36
C TRP A 120 -15.39 -2.91 -4.17
N PRO A 121 -15.91 -2.24 -5.23
CA PRO A 121 -16.83 -1.12 -5.05
C PRO A 121 -18.03 -1.44 -4.17
N PHE A 122 -18.59 -2.64 -4.27
CA PHE A 122 -19.71 -3.09 -3.44
C PHE A 122 -19.38 -3.00 -1.94
N LEU A 123 -18.13 -3.24 -1.53
CA LEU A 123 -17.70 -3.12 -0.13
C LEU A 123 -17.87 -1.70 0.44
N ALA A 124 -17.86 -0.67 -0.39
CA ALA A 124 -18.16 0.70 0.03
C ALA A 124 -19.65 1.02 -0.12
N GLN A 125 -20.32 0.49 -1.14
CA GLN A 125 -21.73 0.75 -1.44
C GLN A 125 -22.70 0.14 -0.43
N MET A 126 -22.34 -0.99 0.21
CA MET A 126 -23.24 -1.69 1.15
C MET A 126 -23.53 -0.91 2.45
N TYR A 127 -22.95 0.30 2.61
CA TYR A 127 -23.20 1.23 3.71
C TYR A 127 -24.17 2.36 3.34
N PHE A 128 -24.84 2.29 2.18
CA PHE A 128 -25.74 3.34 1.73
C PHE A 128 -26.81 3.71 2.78
N GLY A 129 -27.07 5.00 2.93
CA GLY A 129 -28.01 5.50 3.93
C GLY A 129 -27.45 5.60 5.36
N GLN A 130 -26.31 4.98 5.67
CA GLN A 130 -25.65 5.14 6.97
C GLN A 130 -25.06 6.55 7.11
N SER A 131 -24.95 7.03 8.34
CA SER A 131 -24.24 8.27 8.66
C SER A 131 -22.74 8.09 8.42
N GLU A 132 -22.14 8.92 7.57
CA GLU A 132 -20.69 8.87 7.34
C GLU A 132 -19.91 9.10 8.64
N SER A 133 -20.33 10.10 9.44
CA SER A 133 -19.63 10.44 10.68
C SER A 133 -19.72 9.36 11.76
N GLU A 134 -20.87 8.68 11.88
CA GLU A 134 -21.02 7.58 12.83
C GLU A 134 -20.19 6.38 12.41
N LEU A 135 -20.18 6.03 11.12
CA LEU A 135 -19.35 4.95 10.59
C LEU A 135 -17.86 5.26 10.71
N ASP A 136 -17.43 6.51 10.40
CA ASP A 136 -16.05 6.94 10.58
C ASP A 136 -15.61 6.84 12.04
N ALA A 137 -16.42 7.31 12.97
CA ALA A 137 -16.13 7.24 14.41
C ALA A 137 -16.00 5.79 14.89
N PHE A 138 -16.90 4.90 14.45
CA PHE A 138 -16.83 3.48 14.75
C PHE A 138 -15.54 2.85 14.20
N CYS A 139 -15.22 3.08 12.93
CA CYS A 139 -14.02 2.53 12.29
C CYS A 139 -12.75 3.00 12.98
N ARG A 140 -12.65 4.29 13.38
CA ARG A 140 -11.52 4.83 14.13
C ARG A 140 -11.36 4.16 15.49
N ALA A 141 -12.46 4.00 16.24
CA ALA A 141 -12.43 3.32 17.53
C ALA A 141 -11.97 1.85 17.40
N GLU A 142 -12.45 1.14 16.38
CA GLU A 142 -12.01 -0.23 16.10
C GLU A 142 -10.54 -0.27 15.64
N CYS A 143 -10.07 0.73 14.88
CA CYS A 143 -8.69 0.79 14.45
C CYS A 143 -7.75 0.87 15.66
N GLU A 144 -7.98 1.78 16.57
CA GLU A 144 -7.18 1.92 17.80
C GLU A 144 -7.24 0.66 18.69
N LYS A 145 -8.43 0.08 18.84
CA LYS A 145 -8.65 -1.07 19.72
C LYS A 145 -8.11 -2.38 19.16
N VAL A 146 -8.25 -2.61 17.85
CA VAL A 146 -8.03 -3.92 17.22
C VAL A 146 -6.87 -3.90 16.24
N TYR A 147 -6.84 -2.92 15.30
CA TYR A 147 -5.99 -3.02 14.12
C TYR A 147 -4.60 -2.40 14.29
N ARG A 148 -4.44 -1.35 15.07
CA ARG A 148 -3.16 -0.66 15.30
C ARG A 148 -2.02 -1.61 15.67
N LYS A 149 -2.28 -2.59 16.53
CA LYS A 149 -1.27 -3.57 16.96
C LYS A 149 -0.76 -4.48 15.83
N TRP A 150 -1.52 -4.56 14.72
CA TRP A 150 -1.19 -5.34 13.53
C TRP A 150 -0.44 -4.54 12.46
N PHE A 151 -0.19 -3.27 12.68
CA PHE A 151 0.64 -2.49 11.74
C PHE A 151 2.06 -3.02 11.78
N TYR A 152 2.68 -3.16 10.62
CA TYR A 152 4.08 -3.55 10.51
C TYR A 152 4.98 -2.46 11.12
N ALA A 153 5.81 -2.85 12.07
CA ALA A 153 6.68 -1.92 12.81
C ALA A 153 7.66 -1.20 11.88
N SER A 154 8.23 -1.91 10.90
CA SER A 154 9.14 -1.33 9.91
C SER A 154 8.45 -0.35 8.96
N SER A 155 7.23 -0.66 8.48
CA SER A 155 6.46 0.28 7.63
C SER A 155 6.13 1.57 8.39
N VAL A 156 5.64 1.47 9.63
CA VAL A 156 5.35 2.64 10.46
C VAL A 156 6.61 3.45 10.74
N LYS A 157 7.74 2.79 11.02
CA LYS A 157 9.05 3.45 11.22
C LYS A 157 9.48 4.23 9.96
N MET A 158 9.42 3.60 8.79
CA MET A 158 9.77 4.24 7.51
C MET A 158 8.87 5.44 7.22
N LEU A 159 7.54 5.27 7.37
CA LEU A 159 6.56 6.33 7.15
C LEU A 159 6.84 7.55 8.03
N HIS A 160 7.04 7.34 9.34
CA HIS A 160 7.34 8.43 10.27
C HIS A 160 8.70 9.09 9.99
N ALA A 161 9.72 8.32 9.59
CA ALA A 161 11.03 8.86 9.22
C ALA A 161 10.94 9.76 7.99
N LEU A 162 10.19 9.35 6.97
CA LEU A 162 9.94 10.13 5.76
C LEU A 162 9.15 11.41 6.07
N GLU A 163 8.06 11.31 6.85
CA GLU A 163 7.25 12.45 7.26
C GLU A 163 8.08 13.49 8.04
N LYS A 164 8.86 13.04 9.02
CA LYS A 164 9.77 13.89 9.81
C LYS A 164 10.79 14.62 8.96
N ALA A 165 11.23 14.00 7.86
CA ALA A 165 12.21 14.58 6.94
C ALA A 165 11.56 15.45 5.85
N GLY A 166 10.24 15.67 5.89
CA GLY A 166 9.50 16.52 4.96
C GLY A 166 9.18 15.86 3.62
N VAL A 167 9.07 14.53 3.60
CA VAL A 167 8.44 13.76 2.51
C VAL A 167 7.00 13.48 2.92
N GLU A 168 6.03 14.03 2.19
CA GLU A 168 4.61 13.85 2.50
C GLU A 168 4.15 12.43 2.16
N ASN A 169 3.58 11.71 3.14
CA ASN A 169 3.06 10.36 2.92
C ASN A 169 1.57 10.38 2.59
N TYR A 170 1.17 9.59 1.60
CA TYR A 170 -0.20 9.37 1.16
C TYR A 170 -0.51 7.88 1.09
N ILE A 171 -1.71 7.50 1.49
CA ILE A 171 -2.18 6.12 1.47
C ILE A 171 -3.14 5.95 0.29
N ILE A 172 -2.94 4.91 -0.55
CA ILE A 172 -3.81 4.57 -1.68
C ILE A 172 -4.10 3.07 -1.63
N SER A 173 -5.32 2.70 -1.21
CA SER A 173 -5.73 1.31 -0.99
C SER A 173 -6.96 0.92 -1.78
N ALA A 174 -7.05 -0.34 -2.19
CA ALA A 174 -8.23 -0.93 -2.80
C ALA A 174 -9.33 -1.33 -1.79
N SER A 175 -9.17 -0.96 -0.52
CA SER A 175 -10.21 -1.07 0.53
C SER A 175 -11.11 0.16 0.57
N PRO A 176 -12.32 0.09 1.17
CA PRO A 176 -13.18 1.26 1.38
C PRO A 176 -12.44 2.39 2.10
N GLU A 177 -12.55 3.63 1.60
CA GLU A 177 -11.78 4.77 2.11
C GLU A 177 -12.03 5.02 3.61
N LEU A 178 -13.26 4.88 4.09
CA LEU A 178 -13.58 5.02 5.52
C LEU A 178 -12.80 4.02 6.39
N PHE A 179 -12.56 2.82 5.89
CA PHE A 179 -11.80 1.79 6.61
C PHE A 179 -10.32 2.14 6.68
N VAL A 180 -9.74 2.50 5.54
CA VAL A 180 -8.32 2.88 5.47
C VAL A 180 -8.06 4.17 6.23
N ARG A 181 -8.95 5.16 6.08
CA ARG A 181 -8.88 6.47 6.76
C ARG A 181 -8.97 6.34 8.29
N SER A 182 -9.57 5.28 8.81
CA SER A 182 -9.62 5.02 10.24
C SER A 182 -8.24 4.93 10.91
N ALA A 183 -7.20 4.63 10.12
CA ALA A 183 -5.82 4.55 10.61
C ALA A 183 -5.11 5.92 10.72
N CYS A 184 -5.77 7.02 10.34
CA CYS A 184 -5.11 8.35 10.28
C CYS A 184 -4.54 8.79 11.62
N ASP A 185 -5.26 8.58 12.72
CA ASP A 185 -4.81 8.96 14.06
C ASP A 185 -3.64 8.07 14.51
N SER A 186 -3.74 6.75 14.29
CA SER A 186 -2.68 5.78 14.63
C SER A 186 -1.38 6.01 13.85
N LEU A 187 -1.47 6.53 12.61
CA LEU A 187 -0.32 6.84 11.77
C LEU A 187 0.16 8.30 11.89
N GLY A 188 -0.59 9.16 12.59
CA GLY A 188 -0.28 10.58 12.71
C GLY A 188 -0.36 11.33 11.38
N LEU A 189 -1.20 10.87 10.45
CA LEU A 189 -1.39 11.49 9.14
C LEU A 189 -2.76 12.18 9.04
N PRO A 190 -2.87 13.34 8.35
CA PRO A 190 -4.15 13.95 8.07
C PRO A 190 -5.08 13.01 7.30
N ALA A 191 -6.36 12.93 7.68
CA ALA A 191 -7.36 12.09 7.01
C ALA A 191 -7.46 12.33 5.49
N ALA A 192 -7.20 13.57 5.04
CA ALA A 192 -7.18 13.94 3.62
C ALA A 192 -6.07 13.26 2.80
N ARG A 193 -5.08 12.64 3.45
CA ARG A 193 -4.00 11.90 2.78
C ARG A 193 -4.33 10.42 2.54
N PHE A 194 -5.55 10.00 2.83
CA PHE A 194 -6.01 8.64 2.58
C PHE A 194 -6.93 8.62 1.35
N ARG A 195 -6.69 7.67 0.48
CA ARG A 195 -7.53 7.34 -0.67
C ARG A 195 -7.83 5.86 -0.65
N GLY A 196 -9.12 5.56 -0.71
CA GLY A 196 -9.66 4.22 -0.83
C GLY A 196 -10.78 4.18 -1.87
N ILE A 197 -11.56 3.13 -1.88
CA ILE A 197 -12.79 3.08 -2.65
C ILE A 197 -13.79 4.04 -2.01
N ARG A 198 -14.18 5.07 -2.75
CA ARG A 198 -15.06 6.13 -2.27
C ARG A 198 -16.45 6.02 -2.87
N VAL A 199 -17.43 6.43 -2.08
CA VAL A 199 -18.79 6.72 -2.53
C VAL A 199 -19.13 8.18 -2.24
N HIS A 200 -20.03 8.76 -3.01
CA HIS A 200 -20.54 10.09 -2.71
C HIS A 200 -21.29 10.10 -1.38
N VAL A 201 -21.15 11.19 -0.65
CA VAL A 201 -21.90 11.47 0.57
C VAL A 201 -22.85 12.63 0.30
N ALA A 202 -24.13 12.43 0.57
CA ALA A 202 -25.17 13.44 0.41
C ALA A 202 -25.85 13.69 1.76
N CYS A 203 -25.87 14.95 2.21
CA CYS A 203 -26.43 15.33 3.51
C CYS A 203 -25.90 14.48 4.69
N GLY A 204 -24.59 14.18 4.69
CA GLY A 204 -23.94 13.38 5.72
C GLY A 204 -24.23 11.87 5.66
N ARG A 205 -24.92 11.40 4.60
CA ARG A 205 -25.26 9.99 4.40
C ARG A 205 -24.54 9.42 3.20
N ILE A 206 -24.03 8.21 3.36
CA ILE A 206 -23.36 7.43 2.33
C ILE A 206 -24.36 7.08 1.22
N THR A 207 -23.94 7.21 -0.05
CA THR A 207 -24.76 6.82 -1.21
C THR A 207 -24.18 5.55 -1.86
N THR A 208 -24.83 5.06 -2.90
CA THR A 208 -24.31 3.95 -3.73
C THR A 208 -23.45 4.43 -4.89
N GLN A 209 -23.29 5.74 -5.09
CA GLN A 209 -22.59 6.30 -6.23
C GLN A 209 -21.08 6.30 -6.00
N ILE A 210 -20.36 5.49 -6.78
CA ILE A 210 -18.89 5.39 -6.72
C ILE A 210 -18.22 6.66 -7.25
N VAL A 211 -17.18 7.09 -6.55
CA VAL A 211 -16.26 8.15 -7.00
C VAL A 211 -15.06 7.50 -7.67
N TYR A 212 -14.92 7.68 -8.95
CA TYR A 212 -13.80 7.17 -9.73
C TYR A 212 -12.58 8.12 -9.65
N PRO A 213 -11.36 7.61 -9.88
CA PRO A 213 -11.02 6.20 -10.15
C PRO A 213 -11.03 5.33 -8.88
N VAL A 214 -11.44 4.05 -9.04
CA VAL A 214 -11.27 3.04 -8.00
C VAL A 214 -9.78 2.68 -7.89
N PRO A 215 -9.16 2.71 -6.70
CA PRO A 215 -7.71 2.57 -6.55
C PRO A 215 -7.24 1.10 -6.59
N ASP A 216 -7.35 0.49 -7.77
CA ASP A 216 -6.87 -0.86 -8.08
C ASP A 216 -6.06 -0.84 -9.39
N GLY A 217 -4.89 -1.42 -9.42
CA GLY A 217 -4.03 -1.46 -10.61
C GLY A 217 -3.76 -0.06 -11.18
N GLU A 218 -4.19 0.20 -12.42
CA GLU A 218 -4.05 1.51 -13.06
C GLU A 218 -4.82 2.62 -12.33
N GLY A 219 -5.92 2.30 -11.65
CA GLY A 219 -6.65 3.26 -10.84
C GLY A 219 -5.82 3.81 -9.67
N LYS A 220 -4.84 3.07 -9.13
CA LYS A 220 -3.87 3.61 -8.17
C LYS A 220 -2.97 4.65 -8.81
N VAL A 221 -2.56 4.46 -10.07
CA VAL A 221 -1.77 5.44 -10.83
C VAL A 221 -2.56 6.73 -11.04
N GLU A 222 -3.83 6.62 -11.42
CA GLU A 222 -4.71 7.77 -11.61
C GLU A 222 -4.88 8.54 -10.29
N ASN A 223 -5.19 7.85 -9.18
CA ASN A 223 -5.28 8.49 -7.85
C ASN A 223 -3.96 9.18 -7.44
N LEU A 224 -2.81 8.54 -7.68
CA LEU A 224 -1.50 9.14 -7.43
C LEU A 224 -1.31 10.41 -8.24
N ARG A 225 -1.62 10.37 -9.54
CA ARG A 225 -1.51 11.56 -10.44
C ARG A 225 -2.40 12.70 -9.96
N ASP A 226 -3.65 12.40 -9.59
CA ASP A 226 -4.59 13.41 -9.09
C ASP A 226 -4.07 14.08 -7.81
N ILE A 227 -3.49 13.28 -6.89
CA ILE A 227 -2.90 13.81 -5.65
C ILE A 227 -1.69 14.70 -5.97
N VAL A 228 -0.79 14.25 -6.84
CA VAL A 228 0.39 15.03 -7.26
C VAL A 228 -0.01 16.32 -7.94
N LEU A 229 -0.99 16.28 -8.85
CA LEU A 229 -1.50 17.47 -9.54
C LEU A 229 -2.20 18.47 -8.60
N ALA A 230 -2.91 17.95 -7.60
CA ALA A 230 -3.59 18.80 -6.60
C ALA A 230 -2.60 19.42 -5.59
N ARG A 231 -1.39 18.89 -5.47
CA ARG A 231 -0.36 19.39 -4.55
C ARG A 231 0.61 20.31 -5.30
N PRO A 232 0.58 21.64 -5.10
CA PRO A 232 1.53 22.54 -5.76
C PRO A 232 2.98 22.06 -5.55
N HIS A 233 3.73 21.94 -6.63
CA HIS A 233 5.09 21.41 -6.66
C HIS A 233 5.25 19.96 -6.16
N GLY A 234 4.18 19.15 -6.14
CA GLY A 234 4.21 17.76 -5.73
C GLY A 234 5.07 16.90 -6.67
N VAL A 235 5.93 16.05 -6.09
CA VAL A 235 6.79 15.12 -6.84
C VAL A 235 6.74 13.74 -6.19
N ALA A 236 6.25 12.73 -6.91
CA ALA A 236 6.23 11.36 -6.43
C ALA A 236 7.64 10.77 -6.41
N VAL A 237 8.24 10.61 -5.21
CA VAL A 237 9.61 10.11 -5.06
C VAL A 237 9.66 8.65 -4.64
N ALA A 238 8.61 8.13 -4.00
CA ALA A 238 8.55 6.74 -3.56
C ALA A 238 7.14 6.15 -3.65
N ALA A 239 7.06 4.82 -3.84
CA ALA A 239 5.84 4.04 -3.72
C ALA A 239 6.12 2.71 -3.04
N PHE A 240 5.18 2.25 -2.18
CA PHE A 240 5.26 1.03 -1.39
C PHE A 240 4.00 0.20 -1.59
N GLY A 241 4.15 -1.08 -1.87
CA GLY A 241 3.04 -2.01 -2.07
C GLY A 241 3.46 -3.44 -1.81
N ASN A 242 2.50 -4.38 -1.79
CA ASN A 242 2.75 -5.79 -1.50
C ASN A 242 2.30 -6.75 -2.59
N SER A 243 1.50 -6.28 -3.54
CA SER A 243 0.87 -7.10 -4.58
C SER A 243 1.21 -6.62 -5.99
N TYR A 244 1.68 -7.52 -6.84
CA TYR A 244 1.94 -7.19 -8.24
C TYR A 244 0.66 -6.88 -9.03
N SER A 245 -0.47 -7.50 -8.67
CA SER A 245 -1.74 -7.33 -9.37
C SER A 245 -2.44 -6.02 -9.03
N THR A 246 -2.33 -5.55 -7.78
CA THR A 246 -2.98 -4.31 -7.32
C THR A 246 -2.05 -3.12 -7.32
N ASP A 247 -0.75 -3.34 -7.03
CA ASP A 247 0.22 -2.27 -6.79
C ASP A 247 1.27 -2.16 -7.89
N GLY A 248 1.48 -3.20 -8.68
CA GLY A 248 2.52 -3.25 -9.71
C GLY A 248 2.49 -2.05 -10.65
N ALA A 249 1.30 -1.56 -11.01
CA ALA A 249 1.14 -0.41 -11.90
C ALA A 249 1.71 0.87 -11.29
N PHE A 250 1.31 1.24 -10.05
CA PHE A 250 1.77 2.49 -9.44
C PHE A 250 3.22 2.41 -8.95
N LEU A 251 3.69 1.23 -8.51
CA LEU A 251 5.10 0.99 -8.21
C LEU A 251 5.96 1.22 -9.46
N ARG A 252 5.56 0.64 -10.60
CA ARG A 252 6.25 0.82 -11.87
C ARG A 252 6.20 2.26 -12.35
N TYR A 253 5.05 2.93 -12.18
CA TYR A 253 4.92 4.33 -12.53
C TYR A 253 5.96 5.19 -11.82
N VAL A 254 6.14 5.00 -10.49
CA VAL A 254 7.14 5.75 -9.72
C VAL A 254 8.57 5.36 -10.11
N ALA A 255 8.87 4.05 -10.25
CA ALA A 255 10.20 3.58 -10.62
C ALA A 255 10.68 4.04 -12.02
N LYS A 256 9.75 4.20 -12.96
CA LYS A 256 10.05 4.52 -14.37
C LYS A 256 9.83 5.99 -14.75
N GLN A 257 9.64 6.89 -13.79
CA GLN A 257 9.54 8.31 -14.11
C GLN A 257 10.81 8.79 -14.85
N PRO A 258 10.67 9.34 -16.07
CA PRO A 258 11.82 9.55 -16.97
C PRO A 258 12.78 10.65 -16.54
N SER A 259 12.35 11.60 -15.72
CA SER A 259 13.21 12.65 -15.20
C SER A 259 12.57 13.36 -14.02
N LEU A 260 12.93 12.94 -12.83
CA LEU A 260 12.66 13.73 -11.64
C LEU A 260 13.64 14.92 -11.56
N PRO A 261 13.24 16.07 -10.96
CA PRO A 261 14.14 17.20 -10.77
C PRO A 261 15.47 16.79 -10.13
N GLY A 262 16.56 17.39 -10.56
CA GLY A 262 17.91 17.11 -10.04
C GLY A 262 18.47 15.72 -10.39
N GLY A 263 17.91 15.03 -11.36
CA GLY A 263 18.33 13.67 -11.72
C GLY A 263 18.00 12.64 -10.64
N ALA A 264 17.02 12.91 -9.80
CA ALA A 264 16.52 11.96 -8.81
C ALA A 264 15.84 10.76 -9.50
N ILE A 265 15.77 9.65 -8.77
CA ILE A 265 15.16 8.40 -9.24
C ILE A 265 14.04 8.01 -8.27
N GLY A 266 12.88 7.68 -8.82
CA GLY A 266 11.76 7.17 -8.03
C GLY A 266 12.08 5.80 -7.40
N THR A 267 11.73 5.63 -6.13
CA THR A 267 11.98 4.39 -5.40
C THR A 267 10.68 3.61 -5.24
N ALA A 268 10.60 2.43 -5.86
CA ALA A 268 9.48 1.52 -5.70
C ALA A 268 9.87 0.35 -4.80
N VAL A 269 9.06 0.09 -3.78
CA VAL A 269 9.32 -0.90 -2.73
C VAL A 269 8.21 -1.94 -2.71
N MET A 270 8.59 -3.20 -2.90
CA MET A 270 7.70 -4.37 -2.79
C MET A 270 7.88 -5.01 -1.41
N ILE A 271 6.86 -4.92 -0.59
CA ILE A 271 6.84 -5.44 0.78
C ILE A 271 6.19 -6.83 0.77
N ASN A 272 6.90 -7.83 1.29
CA ASN A 272 6.41 -9.22 1.41
C ASN A 272 5.86 -9.84 0.10
N GLY A 273 6.14 -9.26 -1.05
CA GLY A 273 5.69 -9.76 -2.35
C GLY A 273 6.24 -11.15 -2.64
N ARG A 274 5.36 -12.15 -2.85
CA ARG A 274 5.75 -13.57 -2.89
C ARG A 274 6.40 -13.97 -4.20
N HIS A 275 5.74 -13.77 -5.32
CA HIS A 275 6.23 -14.17 -6.64
C HIS A 275 6.02 -13.03 -7.62
N PRO A 276 7.10 -12.48 -8.18
CA PRO A 276 6.97 -11.48 -9.21
C PRO A 276 6.35 -12.13 -10.45
N ALA A 277 5.30 -11.51 -10.99
CA ALA A 277 4.93 -11.77 -12.37
C ALA A 277 6.10 -11.38 -13.28
N GLU A 278 6.27 -12.10 -14.38
CA GLU A 278 7.34 -11.85 -15.34
C GLU A 278 7.36 -10.36 -15.77
N GLY A 279 8.52 -9.72 -15.72
CA GLY A 279 8.71 -8.31 -16.07
C GLY A 279 8.41 -7.28 -14.97
N TYR A 280 7.95 -7.67 -13.78
CA TYR A 280 7.66 -6.75 -12.68
C TYR A 280 8.79 -6.64 -11.63
N ALA A 281 9.58 -7.71 -11.48
CA ALA A 281 10.49 -7.86 -10.34
C ALA A 281 11.76 -7.02 -10.40
N GLU A 282 12.19 -6.66 -11.58
CA GLU A 282 13.53 -6.11 -11.83
C GLU A 282 13.73 -4.65 -11.39
N HIS A 283 12.64 -3.94 -11.10
CA HIS A 283 12.68 -2.51 -10.78
C HIS A 283 12.27 -2.18 -9.34
N PHE A 284 11.92 -3.19 -8.53
CA PHE A 284 11.42 -2.97 -7.18
C PHE A 284 12.46 -3.37 -6.13
N VAL A 285 12.66 -2.50 -5.15
CA VAL A 285 13.37 -2.87 -3.92
C VAL A 285 12.49 -3.82 -3.13
N LYS A 286 13.05 -4.96 -2.70
CA LYS A 286 12.30 -5.96 -1.94
C LYS A 286 12.59 -5.85 -0.46
N VAL A 287 11.53 -5.96 0.34
CA VAL A 287 11.59 -5.96 1.81
C VAL A 287 10.73 -7.08 2.35
N SER A 288 11.29 -7.86 3.24
CA SER A 288 10.53 -8.78 4.10
C SER A 288 10.33 -8.15 5.47
N GLN A 289 9.10 -8.20 5.96
CA GLN A 289 8.76 -7.75 7.30
C GLN A 289 7.70 -8.67 7.91
N ASP A 290 7.85 -9.00 9.20
CA ASP A 290 6.92 -9.86 9.93
C ASP A 290 6.51 -9.31 11.29
N GLU A 291 7.33 -8.42 11.86
CA GLU A 291 7.08 -7.84 13.17
C GLU A 291 6.07 -6.70 13.10
N THR A 292 5.08 -6.76 13.99
CA THR A 292 4.06 -5.72 14.11
C THR A 292 4.33 -4.82 15.32
N VAL A 293 3.68 -3.65 15.35
CA VAL A 293 3.74 -2.70 16.49
C VAL A 293 3.34 -3.37 17.81
N GLY A 294 2.43 -4.35 17.77
CA GLY A 294 2.04 -5.15 18.94
C GLY A 294 3.00 -6.27 19.31
N GLY A 295 4.17 -6.36 18.66
CA GLY A 295 5.18 -7.39 18.93
C GLY A 295 4.80 -8.78 18.43
N MET A 296 3.80 -8.88 17.57
CA MET A 296 3.37 -10.15 17.02
C MET A 296 4.23 -10.51 15.81
N ARG A 297 4.88 -11.67 15.88
CA ARG A 297 5.63 -12.28 14.78
C ARG A 297 4.82 -13.44 14.23
N THR A 298 4.74 -13.60 12.92
CA THR A 298 4.36 -14.88 12.35
C THR A 298 5.49 -15.85 12.61
N GLN A 299 5.19 -16.98 13.23
CA GLN A 299 6.10 -18.10 13.11
C GLN A 299 6.08 -18.49 11.63
N THR A 300 7.18 -18.23 10.94
CA THR A 300 7.42 -18.75 9.60
C THR A 300 7.67 -20.25 9.74
N THR A 301 6.62 -21.03 9.98
CA THR A 301 6.67 -22.45 9.68
C THR A 301 6.73 -22.50 8.16
N ALA A 302 7.84 -23.02 7.63
CA ALA A 302 7.97 -23.29 6.20
C ALA A 302 6.71 -24.07 5.78
N ARG A 303 5.84 -23.43 5.00
CA ARG A 303 4.60 -24.03 4.53
C ARG A 303 4.97 -25.19 3.60
N PRO A 304 4.56 -26.43 3.89
CA PRO A 304 4.60 -27.45 2.85
C PRO A 304 3.70 -26.97 1.68
N PRO A 305 4.04 -27.27 0.42
CA PRO A 305 3.26 -26.82 -0.71
C PRO A 305 1.81 -27.32 -0.55
N SER A 306 0.86 -26.40 -0.37
CA SER A 306 -0.54 -26.74 -0.24
C SER A 306 -1.04 -27.25 -1.59
N ALA A 307 -1.59 -28.46 -1.59
CA ALA A 307 -2.26 -29.08 -2.71
C ALA A 307 -3.70 -28.57 -2.90
N ALA A 308 -3.93 -27.27 -2.74
CA ALA A 308 -5.23 -26.66 -3.05
C ALA A 308 -4.98 -25.26 -3.64
N GLY A 309 -5.22 -25.15 -4.95
CA GLY A 309 -5.05 -23.92 -5.68
C GLY A 309 -6.04 -22.85 -5.24
N HIS A 310 -5.55 -21.83 -4.57
CA HIS A 310 -6.12 -20.51 -4.72
C HIS A 310 -5.40 -19.83 -5.88
N HIS A 311 -5.96 -20.03 -7.07
CA HIS A 311 -5.63 -19.22 -8.24
C HIS A 311 -6.17 -17.82 -7.98
N ASP A 312 -5.28 -16.86 -7.77
CA ASP A 312 -5.54 -15.49 -8.17
C ASP A 312 -5.54 -15.47 -9.70
N PRO A 313 -6.63 -15.10 -10.35
CA PRO A 313 -6.65 -14.83 -11.78
C PRO A 313 -6.11 -13.41 -12.07
#